data_e4d0fb427f5b3cdfbc83f533ad1409c4
#
_entry.id   e4d0fb427f5b3cdfbc83f533ad1409c4
#
_cell.length_a   1.000
_cell.length_b   1.000
_cell.length_c   1.000
_cell.angle_alpha   90.00
_cell.angle_beta   90.00
_cell.angle_gamma   90.00
#
_symmetry.space_group_name_H-M   'P 1'
#
loop_
_entity.id
_entity.type
_entity.pdbx_description
1 polymer ?
#
loop_
_entity_poly.entity_id
_entity_poly.type
_entity_poly.pdbx_seq_one_letter_code
_entity_poly.pdbx_strand_id
1 'polypeptide(L)'
;MQDATPANPLWLKNLAKNFSDPEVAGAYSRQIPRPDCNPLLQIRLQRWGAGKAQKRVQKLNSQRPLSAFSPEEVISTFSFDNVSSMLRRSVWEEIKFPKRRFAEDIAWAKQVLEKGYKIVFEPESVVIHSHNKSLWYEFKRVYLDHENWWQVGGFRIFNRPSEVIGASISGTKKMIAELKKLGLSPGKLLFWGFYTPAFVFSQNLAQYMGGWAERWREKYPGYKRLDQLLSKGV
;
A
#
# COMPACT_ATOMS: atom_id res chain seq x y z
N MET A 1 13.29 -3.37 -5.89
CA MET A 1 12.72 -3.66 -7.23
C MET A 1 13.64 -3.10 -8.31
N GLN A 2 13.66 -3.70 -9.50
CA GLN A 2 14.57 -3.29 -10.58
C GLN A 2 14.14 -2.02 -11.32
N ASP A 3 12.93 -1.54 -11.10
CA ASP A 3 12.29 -0.44 -11.84
C ASP A 3 12.10 0.86 -11.02
N ALA A 4 12.59 0.90 -9.80
CA ALA A 4 12.66 2.11 -8.99
C ALA A 4 13.99 2.83 -9.26
N THR A 5 13.92 4.11 -9.64
CA THR A 5 15.10 4.92 -9.95
C THR A 5 15.35 5.93 -8.83
N PRO A 6 16.55 6.01 -8.24
CA PRO A 6 16.89 7.06 -7.29
C PRO A 6 16.65 8.46 -7.87
N ALA A 7 15.98 9.33 -7.11
CA ALA A 7 15.71 10.70 -7.54
C ALA A 7 16.90 11.64 -7.32
N ASN A 8 17.84 11.25 -6.45
CA ASN A 8 19.06 12.01 -6.18
C ASN A 8 20.18 11.07 -5.66
N PRO A 9 21.46 11.50 -5.72
CA PRO A 9 22.61 10.66 -5.31
C PRO A 9 22.66 10.39 -3.80
N LEU A 10 21.90 11.11 -2.97
CA LEU A 10 21.90 10.94 -1.52
C LEU A 10 20.89 9.91 -1.01
N TRP A 11 20.08 9.31 -1.90
CA TRP A 11 19.00 8.40 -1.52
C TRP A 11 19.48 7.23 -0.62
N LEU A 12 20.62 6.61 -0.96
CA LEU A 12 21.19 5.51 -0.18
C LEU A 12 21.75 5.98 1.17
N LYS A 13 22.47 7.12 1.18
CA LYS A 13 22.98 7.74 2.41
C LYS A 13 21.85 8.07 3.37
N ASN A 14 20.74 8.59 2.83
CA ASN A 14 19.56 8.94 3.62
C ASN A 14 18.86 7.69 4.21
N LEU A 15 18.87 6.55 3.53
CA LEU A 15 18.42 5.29 4.15
C LEU A 15 19.38 4.84 5.22
N ALA A 16 20.68 4.79 4.93
CA ALA A 16 21.71 4.23 5.78
C ALA A 16 21.84 4.96 7.13
N LYS A 17 21.66 6.29 7.18
CA LYS A 17 21.77 7.09 8.42
C LYS A 17 20.81 6.61 9.53
N ASN A 18 19.69 5.95 9.19
CA ASN A 18 18.73 5.48 10.19
C ASN A 18 19.24 4.27 10.99
N PHE A 19 20.25 3.57 10.47
CA PHE A 19 20.81 2.38 11.12
C PHE A 19 21.88 2.69 12.19
N SER A 20 22.14 3.97 12.50
CA SER A 20 22.86 4.38 13.70
C SER A 20 22.08 4.00 14.98
N ASP A 21 20.75 3.93 14.92
CA ASP A 21 19.93 3.33 15.97
C ASP A 21 19.95 1.79 15.83
N PRO A 22 20.50 1.04 16.82
CA PRO A 22 20.58 -0.42 16.75
C PRO A 22 19.21 -1.12 16.75
N GLU A 23 18.15 -0.49 17.21
CA GLU A 23 16.79 -1.03 17.18
C GLU A 23 16.13 -0.96 15.79
N VAL A 24 16.71 -0.22 14.84
CA VAL A 24 16.15 -0.13 13.48
C VAL A 24 16.45 -1.40 12.69
N ALA A 25 15.39 -2.17 12.40
CA ALA A 25 15.45 -3.37 11.58
C ALA A 25 15.41 -3.06 10.07
N GLY A 26 14.64 -2.05 9.68
CA GLY A 26 14.45 -1.66 8.29
C GLY A 26 14.15 -0.19 8.11
N ALA A 27 14.55 0.35 6.95
CA ALA A 27 14.17 1.68 6.52
C ALA A 27 13.73 1.64 5.05
N TYR A 28 12.76 2.48 4.66
CA TYR A 28 12.26 2.52 3.28
C TYR A 28 12.04 3.94 2.78
N SER A 29 12.15 4.08 1.46
CA SER A 29 12.18 5.35 0.75
C SER A 29 10.79 5.89 0.46
N ARG A 30 10.75 7.21 0.26
CA ARG A 30 9.61 7.89 -0.33
C ARG A 30 9.55 7.58 -1.83
N GLN A 31 8.34 7.31 -2.32
CA GLN A 31 8.06 7.16 -3.74
C GLN A 31 7.44 8.41 -4.32
N ILE A 32 7.94 8.86 -5.46
CA ILE A 32 7.31 9.88 -6.29
C ILE A 32 6.93 9.27 -7.65
N PRO A 33 5.82 9.70 -8.27
CA PRO A 33 5.37 9.13 -9.53
C PRO A 33 6.34 9.46 -10.67
N ARG A 34 6.39 8.59 -11.68
CA ARG A 34 7.05 8.86 -12.96
C ARG A 34 6.35 10.02 -13.68
N PRO A 35 7.04 10.76 -14.56
CA PRO A 35 6.45 11.87 -15.31
C PRO A 35 5.24 11.48 -16.17
N ASP A 36 5.21 10.24 -16.65
CA ASP A 36 4.13 9.66 -17.46
C ASP A 36 3.02 8.97 -16.64
N CYS A 37 3.10 9.04 -15.31
CA CYS A 37 2.11 8.42 -14.42
C CYS A 37 0.70 8.96 -14.68
N ASN A 38 -0.27 8.07 -14.83
CA ASN A 38 -1.65 8.51 -14.99
C ASN A 38 -2.15 9.27 -13.75
N PRO A 39 -2.98 10.31 -13.94
CA PRO A 39 -3.37 11.23 -12.87
C PRO A 39 -4.02 10.56 -11.66
N LEU A 40 -4.82 9.51 -11.85
CA LEU A 40 -5.50 8.83 -10.74
C LEU A 40 -4.53 8.04 -9.87
N LEU A 41 -3.55 7.37 -10.49
CA LEU A 41 -2.48 6.68 -9.76
C LEU A 41 -1.51 7.66 -9.10
N GLN A 42 -1.25 8.81 -9.73
CA GLN A 42 -0.48 9.90 -9.12
C GLN A 42 -1.15 10.40 -7.84
N ILE A 43 -2.45 10.69 -7.87
CA ILE A 43 -3.22 11.12 -6.68
C ILE A 43 -3.20 10.02 -5.61
N ARG A 44 -3.39 8.75 -6.00
CA ARG A 44 -3.34 7.62 -5.08
C ARG A 44 -1.98 7.51 -4.39
N LEU A 45 -0.89 7.60 -5.14
CA LEU A 45 0.47 7.53 -4.60
C LEU A 45 0.76 8.68 -3.62
N GLN A 46 0.33 9.90 -3.93
CA GLN A 46 0.49 11.05 -3.03
C GLN A 46 -0.28 10.88 -1.70
N ARG A 47 -1.39 10.15 -1.72
CA ARG A 47 -2.16 9.83 -0.51
C ARG A 47 -1.60 8.65 0.25
N TRP A 48 -0.86 7.79 -0.41
CA TRP A 48 -0.22 6.62 0.18
C TRP A 48 0.87 7.03 1.18
N GLY A 49 1.06 6.22 2.24
CA GLY A 49 2.05 6.51 3.28
C GLY A 49 3.47 6.73 2.76
N ALA A 50 3.88 5.96 1.72
CA ALA A 50 5.18 6.08 1.08
C ALA A 50 5.31 7.27 0.11
N GLY A 51 4.23 7.99 -0.21
CA GLY A 51 4.27 9.23 -1.00
C GLY A 51 4.42 10.51 -0.18
N LYS A 52 4.22 10.44 1.14
CA LYS A 52 4.26 11.61 2.03
C LYS A 52 5.68 12.12 2.27
N ALA A 53 5.81 13.39 2.67
CA ALA A 53 7.12 14.02 2.96
C ALA A 53 7.50 14.01 4.45
N GLN A 54 6.67 13.42 5.31
CA GLN A 54 6.91 13.40 6.75
C GLN A 54 7.58 12.10 7.18
N LYS A 55 8.70 12.20 7.87
CA LYS A 55 9.41 11.05 8.48
C LYS A 55 8.53 10.35 9.51
N ARG A 56 8.58 9.03 9.52
CA ARG A 56 7.86 8.21 10.48
C ARG A 56 8.77 7.12 11.04
N VAL A 57 8.82 7.02 12.36
CA VAL A 57 9.42 5.89 13.07
C VAL A 57 8.30 5.01 13.59
N GLN A 58 8.24 3.78 13.12
CA GLN A 58 7.25 2.79 13.47
C GLN A 58 7.80 1.93 14.60
N LYS A 59 7.08 1.83 15.70
CA LYS A 59 7.36 0.96 16.84
C LYS A 59 6.03 0.48 17.40
N LEU A 60 5.94 -0.79 17.71
CA LEU A 60 4.74 -1.35 18.34
C LEU A 60 4.79 -1.08 19.86
N ASN A 61 3.69 -0.56 20.38
CA ASN A 61 3.51 -0.48 21.84
C ASN A 61 2.96 -1.84 22.32
N SER A 62 3.79 -2.63 22.98
CA SER A 62 3.43 -3.97 23.48
C SER A 62 2.30 -3.99 24.51
N GLN A 63 2.00 -2.84 25.15
CA GLN A 63 0.91 -2.73 26.13
C GLN A 63 -0.45 -2.51 25.48
N ARG A 64 -0.51 -2.11 24.19
CA ARG A 64 -1.77 -1.87 23.48
C ARG A 64 -2.07 -3.04 22.55
N PRO A 65 -3.17 -3.80 22.77
CA PRO A 65 -3.51 -4.92 21.91
C PRO A 65 -3.86 -4.44 20.49
N LEU A 66 -3.54 -5.22 19.48
CA LEU A 66 -3.76 -4.87 18.07
C LEU A 66 -5.25 -4.61 17.76
N SER A 67 -6.15 -5.28 18.47
CA SER A 67 -7.60 -5.08 18.35
C SER A 67 -8.08 -3.68 18.75
N ALA A 68 -7.25 -2.91 19.45
CA ALA A 68 -7.54 -1.52 19.82
C ALA A 68 -7.05 -0.49 18.79
N PHE A 69 -6.37 -0.94 17.70
CA PHE A 69 -5.95 -0.05 16.62
C PHE A 69 -7.07 0.17 15.62
N SER A 70 -7.20 1.39 15.12
CA SER A 70 -8.01 1.66 13.92
C SER A 70 -7.33 1.08 12.67
N PRO A 71 -8.07 0.87 11.57
CA PRO A 71 -7.48 0.44 10.30
C PRO A 71 -6.31 1.33 9.84
N GLU A 72 -6.43 2.65 10.01
CA GLU A 72 -5.39 3.63 9.66
C GLU A 72 -4.14 3.46 10.53
N GLU A 73 -4.31 3.21 11.82
CA GLU A 73 -3.21 2.93 12.74
C GLU A 73 -2.50 1.63 12.38
N VAL A 74 -3.24 0.56 12.07
CA VAL A 74 -2.66 -0.71 11.61
C VAL A 74 -1.84 -0.50 10.34
N ILE A 75 -2.42 0.16 9.33
CA ILE A 75 -1.73 0.45 8.07
C ILE A 75 -0.48 1.28 8.34
N SER A 76 -0.58 2.37 9.12
CA SER A 76 0.57 3.24 9.38
C SER A 76 1.66 2.56 10.19
N THR A 77 1.30 1.63 11.08
CA THR A 77 2.25 0.90 11.94
C THR A 77 2.99 -0.18 11.17
N PHE A 78 2.29 -0.97 10.35
CA PHE A 78 2.88 -2.12 9.66
C PHE A 78 3.28 -1.85 8.21
N SER A 79 3.06 -0.64 7.68
CA SER A 79 3.53 -0.29 6.34
C SER A 79 5.04 -0.44 6.24
N PHE A 80 5.47 -1.22 5.27
CA PHE A 80 6.83 -1.31 4.81
C PHE A 80 6.80 -1.54 3.30
N ASP A 81 7.62 -0.84 2.56
CA ASP A 81 7.56 -0.88 1.10
C ASP A 81 8.92 -1.29 0.55
N ASN A 82 9.01 -2.52 0.06
CA ASN A 82 10.24 -3.10 -0.46
C ASN A 82 10.58 -2.63 -1.89
N VAL A 83 9.93 -1.61 -2.41
CA VAL A 83 10.29 -0.96 -3.68
C VAL A 83 11.71 -0.37 -3.58
N SER A 84 11.99 0.32 -2.47
CA SER A 84 13.33 0.82 -2.14
C SER A 84 13.49 0.82 -0.62
N SER A 85 14.19 -0.18 -0.13
CA SER A 85 14.38 -0.41 1.31
C SER A 85 15.79 -0.84 1.62
N MET A 86 16.15 -0.71 2.89
CA MET A 86 17.39 -1.24 3.48
C MET A 86 17.02 -2.00 4.75
N LEU A 87 17.63 -3.15 4.96
CA LEU A 87 17.40 -4.01 6.11
C LEU A 87 18.69 -4.17 6.93
N ARG A 88 18.56 -4.29 8.24
CA ARG A 88 19.66 -4.71 9.11
C ARG A 88 19.91 -6.20 8.89
N ARG A 89 21.09 -6.54 8.40
CA ARG A 89 21.45 -7.91 8.01
C ARG A 89 21.23 -8.93 9.13
N SER A 90 21.68 -8.62 10.37
CA SER A 90 21.49 -9.51 11.51
C SER A 90 20.02 -9.81 11.83
N VAL A 91 19.14 -8.81 11.72
CA VAL A 91 17.70 -9.00 11.92
C VAL A 91 17.10 -9.81 10.78
N TRP A 92 17.52 -9.52 9.52
CA TRP A 92 17.03 -10.27 8.37
C TRP A 92 17.50 -11.72 8.35
N GLU A 93 18.68 -12.03 8.88
CA GLU A 93 19.18 -13.40 9.03
C GLU A 93 18.33 -14.20 10.03
N GLU A 94 17.83 -13.56 11.07
CA GLU A 94 16.91 -14.15 12.06
C GLU A 94 15.46 -14.20 11.56
N ILE A 95 14.96 -13.10 10.99
CA ILE A 95 13.56 -12.92 10.59
C ILE A 95 13.51 -12.69 9.07
N LYS A 96 13.35 -13.77 8.31
CA LYS A 96 13.25 -13.72 6.83
C LYS A 96 11.88 -13.20 6.39
N PHE A 97 11.80 -12.69 5.16
CA PHE A 97 10.51 -12.47 4.51
C PHE A 97 9.72 -13.78 4.47
N PRO A 98 8.48 -13.81 4.97
CA PRO A 98 7.66 -15.00 4.91
C PRO A 98 7.25 -15.30 3.45
N LYS A 99 7.17 -16.57 3.11
CA LYS A 99 6.62 -16.99 1.81
C LYS A 99 5.12 -16.70 1.76
N ARG A 100 4.75 -15.69 0.99
CA ARG A 100 3.35 -15.25 0.83
C ARG A 100 3.04 -15.00 -0.65
N ARG A 101 1.75 -15.02 -0.95
CA ARG A 101 1.22 -14.72 -2.27
C ARG A 101 1.40 -13.24 -2.64
N PHE A 102 1.34 -12.34 -1.64
CA PHE A 102 1.43 -10.90 -1.78
C PHE A 102 1.84 -10.25 -0.45
N ALA A 103 2.50 -9.09 -0.52
CA ALA A 103 2.88 -8.23 0.62
C ALA A 103 3.68 -8.96 1.72
N GLU A 104 4.70 -9.70 1.32
CA GLU A 104 5.68 -10.33 2.22
C GLU A 104 6.42 -9.29 3.07
N ASP A 105 6.58 -8.09 2.54
CA ASP A 105 7.22 -6.94 3.20
C ASP A 105 6.38 -6.42 4.39
N ILE A 106 5.06 -6.26 4.24
CA ILE A 106 4.15 -5.87 5.32
C ILE A 106 4.11 -6.95 6.41
N ALA A 107 4.09 -8.23 6.01
CA ALA A 107 4.09 -9.33 6.96
C ALA A 107 5.42 -9.43 7.72
N TRP A 108 6.55 -9.15 7.06
CA TRP A 108 7.86 -9.03 7.71
C TRP A 108 7.89 -7.84 8.69
N ALA A 109 7.36 -6.69 8.27
CA ALA A 109 7.26 -5.52 9.15
C ALA A 109 6.53 -5.82 10.45
N LYS A 110 5.41 -6.55 10.38
CA LYS A 110 4.71 -6.99 11.59
C LYS A 110 5.61 -7.84 12.50
N GLN A 111 6.30 -8.84 11.95
CA GLN A 111 7.15 -9.75 12.74
C GLN A 111 8.28 -9.00 13.45
N VAL A 112 8.97 -8.07 12.79
CA VAL A 112 10.07 -7.32 13.41
C VAL A 112 9.57 -6.33 14.45
N LEU A 113 8.41 -5.70 14.22
CA LEU A 113 7.80 -4.78 15.19
C LEU A 113 7.29 -5.52 16.43
N GLU A 114 6.74 -6.74 16.28
CA GLU A 114 6.35 -7.62 17.40
C GLU A 114 7.55 -8.09 18.23
N LYS A 115 8.73 -8.16 17.64
CA LYS A 115 10.02 -8.43 18.32
C LYS A 115 10.62 -7.18 18.98
N GLY A 116 9.96 -6.02 18.92
CA GLY A 116 10.40 -4.77 19.54
C GLY A 116 11.32 -3.89 18.70
N TYR A 117 11.66 -4.32 17.48
CA TYR A 117 12.43 -3.50 16.56
C TYR A 117 11.63 -2.29 16.05
N LYS A 118 12.34 -1.38 15.38
CA LYS A 118 11.77 -0.20 14.71
C LYS A 118 11.87 -0.33 13.20
N ILE A 119 10.93 0.29 12.50
CA ILE A 119 10.99 0.55 11.05
C ILE A 119 10.95 2.05 10.81
N VAL A 120 11.71 2.54 9.85
CA VAL A 120 11.76 3.96 9.54
C VAL A 120 11.30 4.21 8.10
N PHE A 121 10.29 5.05 7.93
CA PHE A 121 10.01 5.71 6.67
C PHE A 121 10.87 6.97 6.54
N GLU A 122 11.76 7.00 5.55
CA GLU A 122 12.71 8.09 5.33
C GLU A 122 12.32 8.91 4.08
N PRO A 123 11.67 10.05 4.25
CA PRO A 123 11.18 10.85 3.11
C PRO A 123 12.28 11.59 2.34
N GLU A 124 13.48 11.74 2.90
CA GLU A 124 14.64 12.33 2.19
C GLU A 124 15.31 11.31 1.26
N SER A 125 15.07 10.03 1.48
CA SER A 125 15.41 8.97 0.52
C SER A 125 14.29 8.87 -0.51
N VAL A 126 14.50 9.39 -1.72
CA VAL A 126 13.45 9.49 -2.73
C VAL A 126 13.78 8.62 -3.93
N VAL A 127 12.78 7.84 -4.37
CA VAL A 127 12.84 7.07 -5.62
C VAL A 127 11.66 7.42 -6.53
N ILE A 128 11.89 7.39 -7.83
CA ILE A 128 10.87 7.55 -8.87
C ILE A 128 10.34 6.16 -9.18
N HIS A 129 9.07 5.92 -8.86
CA HIS A 129 8.43 4.64 -9.09
C HIS A 129 6.91 4.80 -9.24
N SER A 130 6.38 4.31 -10.33
CA SER A 130 4.95 4.13 -10.57
C SER A 130 4.72 3.23 -11.78
N HIS A 131 3.54 2.65 -11.89
CA HIS A 131 3.14 1.81 -13.01
C HIS A 131 1.84 2.31 -13.62
N ASN A 132 1.78 2.40 -14.95
CA ASN A 132 0.55 2.64 -15.69
C ASN A 132 -0.04 1.28 -16.10
N LYS A 133 -0.74 0.63 -15.19
CA LYS A 133 -1.38 -0.67 -15.43
C LYS A 133 -2.86 -0.49 -15.77
N SER A 134 -3.46 -1.55 -16.31
CA SER A 134 -4.90 -1.57 -16.61
C SER A 134 -5.74 -1.52 -15.33
N LEU A 135 -7.00 -1.08 -15.45
CA LEU A 135 -7.97 -1.08 -14.35
C LEU A 135 -8.12 -2.48 -13.73
N TRP A 136 -8.09 -3.52 -14.57
CA TRP A 136 -8.18 -4.91 -14.13
C TRP A 136 -6.95 -5.34 -13.29
N TYR A 137 -5.75 -4.95 -13.71
CA TYR A 137 -4.54 -5.21 -12.92
C TYR A 137 -4.61 -4.51 -11.57
N GLU A 138 -5.01 -3.23 -11.56
CA GLU A 138 -5.15 -2.45 -10.34
C GLU A 138 -6.23 -3.03 -9.40
N PHE A 139 -7.33 -3.53 -9.95
CA PHE A 139 -8.34 -4.27 -9.19
C PHE A 139 -7.73 -5.48 -8.49
N LYS A 140 -7.01 -6.32 -9.21
CA LYS A 140 -6.38 -7.53 -8.65
C LYS A 140 -5.36 -7.19 -7.56
N ARG A 141 -4.54 -6.17 -7.81
CA ARG A 141 -3.56 -5.72 -6.83
C ARG A 141 -4.22 -5.25 -5.53
N VAL A 142 -5.26 -4.43 -5.62
CA VAL A 142 -5.99 -3.95 -4.44
C VAL A 142 -6.75 -5.08 -3.73
N TYR A 143 -7.26 -6.04 -4.47
CA TYR A 143 -7.87 -7.25 -3.91
C TYR A 143 -6.87 -8.02 -3.02
N LEU A 144 -5.65 -8.29 -3.53
CA LEU A 144 -4.61 -8.98 -2.76
C LEU A 144 -4.09 -8.16 -1.59
N ASP A 145 -3.96 -6.83 -1.76
CA ASP A 145 -3.54 -5.92 -0.71
C ASP A 145 -4.51 -5.97 0.49
N HIS A 146 -5.82 -5.94 0.23
CA HIS A 146 -6.82 -5.97 1.29
C HIS A 146 -7.06 -7.36 1.88
N GLU A 147 -6.81 -8.44 1.16
CA GLU A 147 -6.68 -9.77 1.75
C GLU A 147 -5.50 -9.82 2.73
N ASN A 148 -4.35 -9.24 2.33
CA ASN A 148 -3.20 -9.17 3.20
C ASN A 148 -3.48 -8.35 4.47
N TRP A 149 -4.14 -7.18 4.35
CA TRP A 149 -4.51 -6.37 5.53
C TRP A 149 -5.46 -7.11 6.47
N TRP A 150 -6.37 -7.93 5.95
CA TRP A 150 -7.16 -8.83 6.79
C TRP A 150 -6.27 -9.83 7.57
N GLN A 151 -5.32 -10.47 6.89
CA GLN A 151 -4.45 -11.47 7.49
C GLN A 151 -3.43 -10.89 8.48
N VAL A 152 -2.92 -9.69 8.23
CA VAL A 152 -1.92 -9.03 9.06
C VAL A 152 -2.55 -8.26 10.21
N GLY A 153 -3.62 -7.51 9.93
CA GLY A 153 -4.21 -6.55 10.84
C GLY A 153 -5.59 -6.92 11.37
N GLY A 154 -6.24 -7.96 10.82
CA GLY A 154 -7.55 -8.42 11.28
C GLY A 154 -8.70 -7.46 11.00
N PHE A 155 -8.55 -6.50 10.09
CA PHE A 155 -9.58 -5.52 9.78
C PHE A 155 -10.07 -5.57 8.34
N ARG A 156 -11.27 -5.04 8.10
CA ARG A 156 -11.87 -4.80 6.79
C ARG A 156 -12.23 -3.33 6.63
N ILE A 157 -12.01 -2.77 5.44
CA ILE A 157 -12.44 -1.40 5.14
C ILE A 157 -13.97 -1.35 4.97
N PHE A 158 -14.54 -2.39 4.35
CA PHE A 158 -15.98 -2.48 4.11
C PHE A 158 -16.54 -3.79 4.68
N ASN A 159 -17.61 -3.68 5.46
CA ASN A 159 -18.32 -4.83 6.02
C ASN A 159 -19.57 -5.19 5.17
N ARG A 160 -20.14 -4.25 4.43
CA ARG A 160 -21.37 -4.40 3.64
C ARG A 160 -21.20 -3.86 2.22
N PRO A 161 -21.85 -4.45 1.21
CA PRO A 161 -21.82 -3.94 -0.17
C PRO A 161 -22.35 -2.50 -0.30
N SER A 162 -23.33 -2.09 0.51
CA SER A 162 -23.86 -0.73 0.52
C SER A 162 -22.81 0.33 0.89
N GLU A 163 -21.85 -0.01 1.73
CA GLU A 163 -20.72 0.87 2.11
C GLU A 163 -19.82 1.13 0.91
N VAL A 164 -19.60 0.13 0.04
CA VAL A 164 -18.84 0.26 -1.21
C VAL A 164 -19.48 1.32 -2.11
N ILE A 165 -20.81 1.30 -2.26
CA ILE A 165 -21.53 2.25 -3.11
C ILE A 165 -21.39 3.67 -2.56
N GLY A 166 -21.69 3.88 -1.26
CA GLY A 166 -21.57 5.17 -0.61
C GLY A 166 -20.14 5.75 -0.67
N ALA A 167 -19.14 4.91 -0.39
CA ALA A 167 -17.73 5.30 -0.50
C ALA A 167 -17.32 5.63 -1.93
N SER A 168 -17.88 4.93 -2.94
CA SER A 168 -17.57 5.20 -4.33
C SER A 168 -18.12 6.54 -4.80
N ILE A 169 -19.32 6.91 -4.38
CA ILE A 169 -19.89 8.21 -4.69
C ILE A 169 -19.06 9.34 -4.07
N SER A 170 -18.76 9.23 -2.77
CA SER A 170 -17.98 10.25 -2.06
C SER A 170 -16.53 10.30 -2.55
N GLY A 171 -15.92 9.15 -2.79
CA GLY A 171 -14.55 9.01 -3.31
C GLY A 171 -14.40 9.60 -4.71
N THR A 172 -15.39 9.39 -5.59
CA THR A 172 -15.42 10.00 -6.93
C THR A 172 -15.42 11.51 -6.86
N LYS A 173 -16.27 12.11 -6.02
CA LYS A 173 -16.29 13.57 -5.83
C LYS A 173 -14.94 14.11 -5.36
N LYS A 174 -14.32 13.46 -4.36
CA LYS A 174 -12.99 13.82 -3.83
C LYS A 174 -11.89 13.65 -4.89
N MET A 175 -11.92 12.58 -5.68
CA MET A 175 -10.93 12.33 -6.71
C MET A 175 -11.01 13.34 -7.84
N ILE A 176 -12.22 13.70 -8.29
CA ILE A 176 -12.43 14.75 -9.30
C ILE A 176 -11.93 16.11 -8.80
N ALA A 177 -12.16 16.45 -7.53
CA ALA A 177 -11.63 17.67 -6.94
C ALA A 177 -10.08 17.73 -6.98
N GLU A 178 -9.40 16.60 -6.70
CA GLU A 178 -7.94 16.50 -6.83
C GLU A 178 -7.46 16.55 -8.28
N LEU A 179 -8.17 15.91 -9.22
CA LEU A 179 -7.85 15.99 -10.65
C LEU A 179 -7.82 17.43 -11.16
N LYS A 180 -8.74 18.28 -10.72
CA LYS A 180 -8.79 19.69 -11.09
C LYS A 180 -7.55 20.48 -10.64
N LYS A 181 -6.86 20.04 -9.56
CA LYS A 181 -5.65 20.69 -9.03
C LYS A 181 -4.39 20.33 -9.81
N LEU A 182 -4.42 19.28 -10.66
CA LEU A 182 -3.24 18.81 -11.39
C LEU A 182 -2.88 19.64 -12.63
N GLY A 183 -3.65 20.68 -12.98
CA GLY A 183 -3.37 21.52 -14.14
C GLY A 183 -3.47 20.80 -15.50
N LEU A 184 -4.31 19.75 -15.59
CA LEU A 184 -4.52 18.98 -16.82
C LEU A 184 -5.19 19.84 -17.89
N SER A 185 -4.86 19.58 -19.17
CA SER A 185 -5.61 20.19 -20.28
C SER A 185 -7.09 19.80 -20.24
N PRO A 186 -8.01 20.65 -20.76
CA PRO A 186 -9.46 20.39 -20.68
C PRO A 186 -9.89 19.00 -21.19
N GLY A 187 -9.32 18.54 -22.31
CA GLY A 187 -9.61 17.21 -22.85
C GLY A 187 -9.15 16.06 -21.93
N LYS A 188 -7.96 16.19 -21.35
CA LYS A 188 -7.47 15.21 -20.37
C LYS A 188 -8.32 15.23 -19.09
N LEU A 189 -8.69 16.41 -18.60
CA LEU A 189 -9.54 16.53 -17.41
C LEU A 189 -10.91 15.89 -17.66
N LEU A 190 -11.51 16.08 -18.83
CA LEU A 190 -12.78 15.47 -19.20
C LEU A 190 -12.65 13.94 -19.27
N PHE A 191 -11.64 13.42 -19.97
CA PHE A 191 -11.40 11.98 -20.07
C PHE A 191 -11.22 11.32 -18.69
N TRP A 192 -10.32 11.84 -17.87
CA TRP A 192 -10.06 11.29 -16.53
C TRP A 192 -11.24 11.50 -15.58
N GLY A 193 -12.02 12.59 -15.75
CA GLY A 193 -13.26 12.82 -15.02
C GLY A 193 -14.29 11.73 -15.26
N PHE A 194 -14.51 11.33 -16.52
CA PHE A 194 -15.39 10.21 -16.87
C PHE A 194 -14.86 8.85 -16.41
N TYR A 195 -13.55 8.65 -16.44
CA TYR A 195 -12.94 7.39 -15.99
C TYR A 195 -12.95 7.22 -14.46
N THR A 196 -12.95 8.32 -13.71
CA THR A 196 -12.84 8.32 -12.25
C THR A 196 -13.91 7.49 -11.54
N PRO A 197 -15.23 7.54 -11.87
CA PRO A 197 -16.23 6.71 -11.19
C PRO A 197 -15.93 5.21 -11.30
N ALA A 198 -15.57 4.74 -12.49
CA ALA A 198 -15.22 3.34 -12.72
C ALA A 198 -13.95 2.94 -11.95
N PHE A 199 -12.95 3.81 -11.93
CA PHE A 199 -11.71 3.59 -11.17
C PHE A 199 -12.00 3.49 -9.67
N VAL A 200 -12.71 4.45 -9.09
CA VAL A 200 -12.99 4.49 -7.65
C VAL A 200 -13.86 3.32 -7.23
N PHE A 201 -14.91 3.01 -8.01
CA PHE A 201 -15.76 1.84 -7.73
C PHE A 201 -14.96 0.54 -7.79
N SER A 202 -14.13 0.37 -8.82
CA SER A 202 -13.24 -0.79 -8.96
C SER A 202 -12.32 -0.97 -7.74
N GLN A 203 -11.70 0.12 -7.26
CA GLN A 203 -10.83 0.06 -6.08
C GLN A 203 -11.61 -0.33 -4.82
N ASN A 204 -12.75 0.30 -4.56
CA ASN A 204 -13.56 0.01 -3.36
C ASN A 204 -14.15 -1.41 -3.40
N LEU A 205 -14.57 -1.88 -4.57
CA LEU A 205 -15.06 -3.25 -4.73
C LEU A 205 -13.93 -4.27 -4.47
N ALA A 206 -12.72 -4.00 -4.99
CA ALA A 206 -11.56 -4.85 -4.74
C ALA A 206 -11.18 -4.89 -3.26
N GLN A 207 -11.24 -3.76 -2.54
CA GLN A 207 -11.03 -3.70 -1.09
C GLN A 207 -12.04 -4.55 -0.33
N TYR A 208 -13.32 -4.44 -0.70
CA TYR A 208 -14.37 -5.25 -0.11
C TYR A 208 -14.13 -6.74 -0.35
N MET A 209 -13.93 -7.12 -1.62
CA MET A 209 -13.73 -8.53 -1.98
C MET A 209 -12.47 -9.12 -1.35
N GLY A 210 -11.36 -8.39 -1.33
CA GLY A 210 -10.11 -8.81 -0.72
C GLY A 210 -10.26 -9.03 0.78
N GLY A 211 -10.88 -8.10 1.50
CA GLY A 211 -11.12 -8.25 2.94
C GLY A 211 -12.03 -9.44 3.32
N TRP A 212 -12.86 -9.91 2.38
CA TRP A 212 -13.74 -11.07 2.60
C TRP A 212 -13.24 -12.36 1.93
N ALA A 213 -12.14 -12.31 1.19
CA ALA A 213 -11.65 -13.39 0.34
C ALA A 213 -11.45 -14.72 1.10
N GLU A 214 -10.80 -14.69 2.26
CA GLU A 214 -10.54 -15.87 3.08
C GLU A 214 -11.85 -16.55 3.50
N ARG A 215 -12.77 -15.78 4.07
CA ARG A 215 -14.09 -16.31 4.49
C ARG A 215 -14.90 -16.86 3.32
N TRP A 216 -14.81 -16.23 2.14
CA TRP A 216 -15.55 -16.71 0.96
C TRP A 216 -14.94 -17.98 0.37
N ARG A 217 -13.62 -18.15 0.43
CA ARG A 217 -12.96 -19.40 0.03
C ARG A 217 -13.37 -20.58 0.91
N GLU A 218 -13.58 -20.34 2.21
CA GLU A 218 -14.04 -21.37 3.14
C GLU A 218 -15.52 -21.71 2.91
N LYS A 219 -16.35 -20.70 2.75
CA LYS A 219 -17.81 -20.86 2.68
C LYS A 219 -18.32 -21.29 1.29
N TYR A 220 -17.66 -20.86 0.22
CA TYR A 220 -18.12 -21.06 -1.16
C TYR A 220 -17.04 -21.74 -2.01
N PRO A 221 -17.16 -23.08 -2.25
CA PRO A 221 -16.14 -23.80 -3.04
C PRO A 221 -15.86 -23.22 -4.42
N GLY A 222 -16.88 -22.69 -5.11
CA GLY A 222 -16.75 -22.03 -6.40
C GLY A 222 -15.92 -20.75 -6.39
N TYR A 223 -15.81 -20.08 -5.24
CA TYR A 223 -15.04 -18.85 -5.10
C TYR A 223 -13.54 -19.08 -5.31
N LYS A 224 -13.03 -20.28 -5.05
CA LYS A 224 -11.60 -20.62 -5.27
C LYS A 224 -11.13 -20.36 -6.70
N ARG A 225 -11.98 -20.60 -7.69
CA ARG A 225 -11.65 -20.35 -9.11
C ARG A 225 -11.55 -18.84 -9.40
N LEU A 226 -12.46 -18.06 -8.85
CA LEU A 226 -12.42 -16.60 -8.96
C LEU A 226 -11.18 -16.04 -8.25
N ASP A 227 -10.88 -16.50 -7.05
CA ASP A 227 -9.70 -16.10 -6.28
C ASP A 227 -8.38 -16.39 -7.04
N GLN A 228 -8.29 -17.57 -7.68
CA GLN A 228 -7.15 -17.90 -8.54
C GLN A 228 -7.02 -16.94 -9.74
N LEU A 229 -8.13 -16.55 -10.36
CA LEU A 229 -8.14 -15.57 -11.45
C LEU A 229 -7.68 -14.19 -10.96
N LEU A 230 -8.16 -13.77 -9.79
CA LEU A 230 -7.86 -12.48 -9.17
C LEU A 230 -6.41 -12.39 -8.65
N SER A 231 -5.75 -13.50 -8.39
CA SER A 231 -4.36 -13.53 -7.92
C SER A 231 -3.32 -13.76 -9.00
N LYS A 232 -3.74 -14.18 -10.21
CA LYS A 232 -2.80 -14.51 -11.29
C LYS A 232 -2.21 -13.26 -11.95
N GLY A 233 -0.88 -13.16 -11.99
CA GLY A 233 -0.15 -12.13 -12.75
C GLY A 233 -0.19 -10.73 -12.10
N VAL A 234 -0.16 -10.67 -10.77
CA VAL A 234 0.06 -9.46 -9.96
C VAL A 234 1.45 -9.48 -9.36
#